data_1bcca4550af0983b273413b40eddcbc1
#
_entry.id   1bcca4550af0983b273413b40eddcbc1
#
_cell.length_a   1.000
_cell.length_b   1.000
_cell.length_c   1.000
_cell.angle_alpha   90.00
_cell.angle_beta   90.00
_cell.angle_gamma   90.00
#
_symmetry.space_group_name_H-M   'P 1'
#
loop_
_entity.id
_entity.type
_entity.pdbx_description
1 polymer ?
#
loop_
_entity_poly.entity_id
_entity_poly.type
_entity_poly.pdbx_seq_one_letter_code
_entity_poly.pdbx_strand_id
1 'polypeptide(L)'
;MRRRLQHVLICGLWLAILAVMASVTHAAEARIAVAANFAGPMQRLVPLFEGATGHRLIVAVGSTGALHAQIRHGAPFDVFLAGDTTTPAMLRAAGVGVEGYSFTYATGRLVLWSRDPTFVDDEGAVLRSREWRRLAIANPALAPYGKAAIETLERLGLVEQVRPRLVQGENIAQTLQFVASGNAQLGFVALSQVMQDGRMMAGSVWRVPREWHAAIAQDALLLQRGRDNPAAVAFLEFLRTARAREVMQRFGYEFPAEGS
;
A
#
# COMPACT_ATOMS: atom_id res chain seq x y z
N MET A 1 33.92 14.55 59.10
CA MET A 1 34.11 14.62 57.61
C MET A 1 33.80 13.30 56.90
N ARG A 2 34.24 12.12 57.37
CA ARG A 2 34.05 10.83 56.65
C ARG A 2 32.60 10.38 56.44
N ARG A 3 31.63 10.63 57.34
CA ARG A 3 30.23 10.25 57.20
C ARG A 3 29.45 11.02 56.12
N ARG A 4 29.79 12.29 55.89
CA ARG A 4 29.12 13.09 54.80
C ARG A 4 29.56 12.66 53.41
N LEU A 5 30.80 12.18 53.22
CA LEU A 5 31.28 11.67 51.95
C LEU A 5 30.61 10.34 51.56
N GLN A 6 30.30 9.47 52.53
CA GLN A 6 29.62 8.20 52.25
C GLN A 6 28.17 8.41 51.80
N HIS A 7 27.45 9.40 52.32
CA HIS A 7 26.06 9.67 51.89
C HIS A 7 26.00 10.27 50.47
N VAL A 8 26.98 11.10 50.10
CA VAL A 8 27.05 11.66 48.71
C VAL A 8 27.36 10.57 47.68
N LEU A 9 28.23 9.62 48.03
CA LEU A 9 28.55 8.48 47.15
C LEU A 9 27.39 7.50 46.99
N ILE A 10 26.62 7.25 48.06
CA ILE A 10 25.44 6.37 48.02
C ILE A 10 24.31 7.03 47.19
N CYS A 11 24.05 8.33 47.41
CA CYS A 11 23.05 9.06 46.58
C CYS A 11 23.43 9.14 45.12
N GLY A 12 24.71 9.33 44.79
CA GLY A 12 25.19 9.33 43.41
C GLY A 12 25.04 7.96 42.73
N LEU A 13 25.23 6.87 43.45
CA LEU A 13 25.06 5.50 42.95
C LEU A 13 23.57 5.17 42.68
N TRP A 14 22.66 5.64 43.55
CA TRP A 14 21.21 5.48 43.36
C TRP A 14 20.68 6.31 42.17
N LEU A 15 21.20 7.53 41.95
CA LEU A 15 20.84 8.33 40.76
C LEU A 15 21.37 7.71 39.47
N ALA A 16 22.54 7.10 39.46
CA ALA A 16 23.09 6.39 38.31
C ALA A 16 22.31 5.12 37.96
N ILE A 17 21.81 4.39 39.00
CA ILE A 17 20.97 3.20 38.80
C ILE A 17 19.56 3.58 38.27
N LEU A 18 19.00 4.72 38.69
CA LEU A 18 17.72 5.22 38.13
C LEU A 18 17.85 5.69 36.68
N ALA A 19 19.01 6.22 36.28
CA ALA A 19 19.23 6.65 34.87
C ALA A 19 19.39 5.47 33.88
N VAL A 20 19.70 4.27 34.36
CA VAL A 20 19.82 3.04 33.54
C VAL A 20 18.47 2.32 33.36
N MET A 21 17.41 2.75 34.04
CA MET A 21 16.03 2.38 33.71
C MET A 21 15.54 3.12 32.45
N ALA A 22 16.46 3.34 31.49
CA ALA A 22 16.07 3.73 30.13
C ALA A 22 15.12 2.64 29.60
N SER A 23 13.92 3.05 29.33
CA SER A 23 12.79 2.29 28.79
C SER A 23 13.27 1.16 27.88
N VAL A 24 13.25 -0.07 28.35
CA VAL A 24 13.31 -1.23 27.47
C VAL A 24 12.01 -1.16 26.66
N THR A 25 12.06 -0.47 25.55
CA THR A 25 10.98 -0.54 24.55
C THR A 25 10.92 -2.01 24.13
N HIS A 26 9.97 -2.75 24.69
CA HIS A 26 9.74 -4.12 24.27
C HIS A 26 9.42 -4.10 22.80
N ALA A 27 10.21 -4.83 22.02
CA ALA A 27 9.93 -5.04 20.60
C ALA A 27 8.53 -5.63 20.48
N ALA A 28 7.60 -4.86 19.94
CA ALA A 28 6.24 -5.30 19.68
C ALA A 28 6.10 -5.73 18.22
N GLU A 29 5.10 -6.56 17.94
CA GLU A 29 4.79 -7.03 16.60
C GLU A 29 3.42 -6.50 16.18
N ALA A 30 3.30 -5.97 14.95
CA ALA A 30 2.04 -5.57 14.37
C ALA A 30 1.74 -6.33 13.07
N ARG A 31 0.48 -6.70 12.88
CA ARG A 31 -0.02 -7.40 11.70
C ARG A 31 -0.70 -6.41 10.77
N ILE A 32 -0.14 -6.28 9.58
CA ILE A 32 -0.54 -5.28 8.60
C ILE A 32 -1.24 -5.97 7.42
N ALA A 33 -2.52 -5.65 7.20
CA ALA A 33 -3.23 -6.00 5.99
C ALA A 33 -2.92 -4.97 4.90
N VAL A 34 -2.38 -5.40 3.76
CA VAL A 34 -1.84 -4.49 2.74
C VAL A 34 -2.46 -4.78 1.38
N ALA A 35 -3.05 -3.77 0.76
CA ALA A 35 -3.51 -3.87 -0.63
C ALA A 35 -2.35 -4.19 -1.57
N ALA A 36 -2.55 -5.13 -2.49
CA ALA A 36 -1.50 -5.76 -3.29
C ALA A 36 -0.67 -4.78 -4.17
N ASN A 37 -1.24 -3.62 -4.53
CA ASN A 37 -0.51 -2.56 -5.22
C ASN A 37 0.63 -1.96 -4.38
N PHE A 38 0.53 -2.05 -3.05
CA PHE A 38 1.50 -1.46 -2.12
C PHE A 38 2.54 -2.49 -1.62
N ALA A 39 2.51 -3.73 -2.11
CA ALA A 39 3.44 -4.79 -1.70
C ALA A 39 4.92 -4.42 -1.98
N GLY A 40 5.22 -3.82 -3.14
CA GLY A 40 6.57 -3.38 -3.50
C GLY A 40 7.13 -2.34 -2.51
N PRO A 41 6.45 -1.21 -2.27
CA PRO A 41 6.85 -0.27 -1.23
C PRO A 41 7.04 -0.90 0.15
N MET A 42 6.16 -1.82 0.58
CA MET A 42 6.29 -2.49 1.88
C MET A 42 7.60 -3.27 2.02
N GLN A 43 8.10 -3.90 0.96
CA GLN A 43 9.40 -4.59 0.99
C GLN A 43 10.57 -3.65 1.32
N ARG A 44 10.44 -2.35 1.02
CA ARG A 44 11.43 -1.33 1.35
C ARG A 44 11.15 -0.66 2.70
N LEU A 45 9.87 -0.43 3.02
CA LEU A 45 9.46 0.27 4.24
C LEU A 45 9.65 -0.59 5.50
N VAL A 46 9.35 -1.91 5.42
CA VAL A 46 9.48 -2.81 6.58
C VAL A 46 10.87 -2.79 7.20
N PRO A 47 11.97 -3.05 6.47
CA PRO A 47 13.29 -3.04 7.08
C PRO A 47 13.71 -1.65 7.60
N LEU A 48 13.22 -0.57 6.98
CA LEU A 48 13.49 0.80 7.44
C LEU A 48 12.77 1.10 8.75
N PHE A 49 11.52 0.64 8.89
CA PHE A 49 10.73 0.79 10.10
C PHE A 49 11.32 -0.06 11.24
N GLU A 50 11.55 -1.35 10.98
CA GLU A 50 12.08 -2.29 11.98
C GLU A 50 13.46 -1.85 12.49
N GLY A 51 14.34 -1.39 11.58
CA GLY A 51 15.65 -0.86 11.95
C GLY A 51 15.61 0.45 12.74
N ALA A 52 14.58 1.27 12.55
CA ALA A 52 14.43 2.54 13.26
C ALA A 52 13.75 2.41 14.62
N THR A 53 12.89 1.40 14.82
CA THR A 53 12.03 1.30 16.00
C THR A 53 12.30 0.07 16.85
N GLY A 54 12.94 -0.97 16.30
CA GLY A 54 13.07 -2.28 16.92
C GLY A 54 11.78 -3.11 16.95
N HIS A 55 10.65 -2.55 16.50
CA HIS A 55 9.38 -3.27 16.33
C HIS A 55 9.43 -4.16 15.09
N ARG A 56 8.51 -5.13 15.00
CA ARG A 56 8.38 -6.05 13.86
C ARG A 56 7.03 -5.90 13.18
N LEU A 57 7.01 -6.13 11.84
CA LEU A 57 5.78 -6.12 11.04
C LEU A 57 5.56 -7.47 10.37
N ILE A 58 4.36 -8.03 10.54
CA ILE A 58 3.87 -9.17 9.77
C ILE A 58 2.92 -8.65 8.71
N VAL A 59 3.31 -8.79 7.44
CA VAL A 59 2.56 -8.24 6.31
C VAL A 59 1.77 -9.34 5.62
N ALA A 60 0.46 -9.14 5.50
CA ALA A 60 -0.42 -9.96 4.67
C ALA A 60 -0.91 -9.14 3.48
N VAL A 61 -0.71 -9.67 2.27
CA VAL A 61 -1.03 -8.99 1.01
C VAL A 61 -2.28 -9.60 0.38
N GLY A 62 -3.21 -8.75 -0.06
CA GLY A 62 -4.43 -9.17 -0.73
C GLY A 62 -5.10 -8.05 -1.51
N SER A 63 -6.26 -8.33 -2.15
CA SER A 63 -7.11 -7.24 -2.65
C SER A 63 -7.77 -6.50 -1.49
N THR A 64 -8.05 -5.21 -1.68
CA THR A 64 -8.73 -4.37 -0.67
C THR A 64 -10.02 -5.02 -0.17
N GLY A 65 -10.87 -5.52 -1.08
CA GLY A 65 -12.13 -6.16 -0.74
C GLY A 65 -11.97 -7.50 -0.01
N ALA A 66 -10.99 -8.34 -0.40
CA ALA A 66 -10.73 -9.60 0.29
C ALA A 66 -10.20 -9.36 1.72
N LEU A 67 -9.28 -8.40 1.90
CA LEU A 67 -8.79 -8.01 3.22
C LEU A 67 -9.91 -7.40 4.08
N HIS A 68 -10.77 -6.57 3.51
CA HIS A 68 -11.96 -6.05 4.19
C HIS A 68 -12.85 -7.19 4.70
N ALA A 69 -13.15 -8.18 3.87
CA ALA A 69 -13.93 -9.34 4.28
C ALA A 69 -13.27 -10.10 5.43
N GLN A 70 -11.96 -10.35 5.36
CA GLN A 70 -11.20 -11.00 6.43
C GLN A 70 -11.27 -10.20 7.74
N ILE A 71 -11.07 -8.87 7.70
CA ILE A 71 -11.17 -7.98 8.86
C ILE A 71 -12.58 -8.04 9.47
N ARG A 72 -13.61 -7.99 8.64
CA ARG A 72 -15.02 -8.11 9.07
C ARG A 72 -15.32 -9.45 9.74
N HIS A 73 -14.62 -10.52 9.37
CA HIS A 73 -14.74 -11.85 9.98
C HIS A 73 -13.73 -12.07 11.12
N GLY A 74 -13.11 -11.02 11.64
CA GLY A 74 -12.26 -11.08 12.84
C GLY A 74 -10.82 -11.51 12.59
N ALA A 75 -10.31 -11.43 11.35
CA ALA A 75 -8.90 -11.66 11.10
C ALA A 75 -8.03 -10.72 11.96
N PRO A 76 -6.92 -11.23 12.55
CA PRO A 76 -6.19 -10.53 13.60
C PRO A 76 -5.21 -9.48 13.05
N PHE A 77 -5.70 -8.51 12.30
CA PHE A 77 -4.92 -7.39 11.81
C PHE A 77 -4.97 -6.20 12.78
N ASP A 78 -3.87 -5.47 12.86
CA ASP A 78 -3.72 -4.26 13.69
C ASP A 78 -3.86 -2.99 12.83
N VAL A 79 -3.38 -3.04 11.58
CA VAL A 79 -3.45 -1.93 10.61
C VAL A 79 -3.96 -2.44 9.27
N PHE A 80 -4.74 -1.62 8.59
CA PHE A 80 -5.17 -1.86 7.22
C PHE A 80 -4.68 -0.73 6.29
N LEU A 81 -3.90 -1.08 5.29
CA LEU A 81 -3.50 -0.22 4.17
C LEU A 81 -4.35 -0.59 2.96
N ALA A 82 -5.44 0.16 2.76
CA ALA A 82 -6.38 -0.07 1.67
C ALA A 82 -5.88 0.57 0.36
N GLY A 83 -6.37 0.10 -0.76
CA GLY A 83 -6.15 0.71 -2.07
C GLY A 83 -7.22 1.75 -2.44
N ASP A 84 -8.12 2.10 -1.52
CA ASP A 84 -9.15 3.12 -1.64
C ASP A 84 -9.40 3.83 -0.30
N THR A 85 -10.30 4.81 -0.29
CA THR A 85 -10.74 5.54 0.91
C THR A 85 -12.08 5.03 1.45
N THR A 86 -12.87 4.39 0.60
CA THR A 86 -14.25 3.94 0.92
C THR A 86 -14.23 2.78 1.91
N THR A 87 -13.38 1.79 1.67
CA THR A 87 -13.31 0.58 2.49
C THR A 87 -12.88 0.86 3.94
N PRO A 88 -11.84 1.68 4.21
CA PRO A 88 -11.53 2.13 5.57
C PRO A 88 -12.66 2.93 6.23
N ALA A 89 -13.37 3.78 5.48
CA ALA A 89 -14.52 4.53 5.99
C ALA A 89 -15.65 3.58 6.42
N MET A 90 -15.94 2.52 5.64
CA MET A 90 -16.93 1.49 6.00
C MET A 90 -16.53 0.74 7.28
N LEU A 91 -15.27 0.40 7.47
CA LEU A 91 -14.77 -0.27 8.69
C LEU A 91 -14.88 0.66 9.92
N ARG A 92 -14.60 1.96 9.77
CA ARG A 92 -14.82 2.94 10.86
C ARG A 92 -16.29 3.05 11.22
N ALA A 93 -17.17 3.22 10.24
CA ALA A 93 -18.61 3.29 10.47
C ALA A 93 -19.17 2.02 11.15
N ALA A 94 -18.55 0.87 10.93
CA ALA A 94 -18.87 -0.40 11.58
C ALA A 94 -18.21 -0.58 12.97
N GLY A 95 -17.49 0.41 13.49
CA GLY A 95 -16.81 0.36 14.79
C GLY A 95 -15.57 -0.56 14.83
N VAL A 96 -15.08 -1.02 13.66
CA VAL A 96 -13.91 -1.90 13.56
C VAL A 96 -12.60 -1.09 13.45
N GLY A 97 -12.67 0.14 12.95
CA GLY A 97 -11.56 1.09 12.92
C GLY A 97 -11.54 1.98 14.15
N VAL A 98 -10.36 2.49 14.51
CA VAL A 98 -10.17 3.48 15.58
C VAL A 98 -10.46 4.87 15.03
N GLU A 99 -11.35 5.61 15.71
CA GLU A 99 -11.68 6.98 15.32
C GLU A 99 -10.44 7.90 15.42
N GLY A 100 -10.29 8.81 14.45
CA GLY A 100 -9.12 9.70 14.39
C GLY A 100 -7.82 9.08 13.86
N TYR A 101 -7.76 7.76 13.67
CA TYR A 101 -6.59 7.04 13.18
C TYR A 101 -6.77 6.52 11.74
N SER A 102 -7.22 7.39 10.85
CA SER A 102 -7.28 7.15 9.41
C SER A 102 -6.77 8.35 8.64
N PHE A 103 -6.00 8.10 7.57
CA PHE A 103 -5.50 9.15 6.69
C PHE A 103 -5.14 8.59 5.33
N THR A 104 -5.19 9.43 4.30
CA THR A 104 -4.70 9.11 2.97
C THR A 104 -3.16 9.08 2.99
N TYR A 105 -2.59 7.88 2.83
CA TYR A 105 -1.14 7.70 2.87
C TYR A 105 -0.49 7.83 1.50
N ALA A 106 -1.25 7.64 0.39
CA ALA A 106 -0.75 7.77 -0.96
C ALA A 106 -1.90 7.86 -1.99
N THR A 107 -1.60 8.38 -3.17
CA THR A 107 -2.46 8.27 -4.36
C THR A 107 -1.74 7.46 -5.42
N GLY A 108 -2.38 6.40 -5.89
CA GLY A 108 -1.83 5.51 -6.91
C GLY A 108 -2.14 5.97 -8.33
N ARG A 109 -1.44 5.38 -9.30
CA ARG A 109 -1.60 5.64 -10.73
C ARG A 109 -1.87 4.35 -11.47
N LEU A 110 -2.89 4.37 -12.35
CA LEU A 110 -3.20 3.29 -13.27
C LEU A 110 -2.34 3.41 -14.52
N VAL A 111 -1.83 2.28 -15.00
CA VAL A 111 -1.12 2.20 -16.29
C VAL A 111 -1.58 0.96 -17.06
N LEU A 112 -1.57 1.04 -18.39
CA LEU A 112 -1.59 -0.13 -19.24
C LEU A 112 -0.15 -0.53 -19.52
N TRP A 113 0.19 -1.78 -19.28
CA TRP A 113 1.55 -2.30 -19.43
C TRP A 113 1.58 -3.58 -20.24
N SER A 114 2.64 -3.73 -21.04
CA SER A 114 3.03 -4.97 -21.71
C SER A 114 4.51 -5.26 -21.43
N ARG A 115 4.87 -6.54 -21.34
CA ARG A 115 6.29 -6.96 -21.27
C ARG A 115 7.03 -6.73 -22.59
N ASP A 116 6.31 -6.61 -23.72
CA ASP A 116 6.89 -6.28 -25.02
C ASP A 116 7.20 -4.77 -25.05
N PRO A 117 8.44 -4.36 -25.35
CA PRO A 117 8.83 -2.95 -25.27
C PRO A 117 8.20 -2.05 -26.34
N THR A 118 7.53 -2.62 -27.34
CA THR A 118 6.95 -1.87 -28.48
C THR A 118 5.44 -2.03 -28.61
N PHE A 119 4.80 -2.78 -27.72
CA PHE A 119 3.41 -3.20 -27.89
C PHE A 119 2.39 -2.16 -27.42
N VAL A 120 2.68 -1.41 -26.37
CA VAL A 120 1.81 -0.35 -25.83
C VAL A 120 2.40 0.99 -26.21
N ASP A 121 1.64 1.80 -26.93
CA ASP A 121 1.97 3.17 -27.31
C ASP A 121 1.63 4.17 -26.18
N ASP A 122 2.07 5.42 -26.32
CA ASP A 122 1.88 6.48 -25.32
C ASP A 122 0.42 6.97 -25.20
N GLU A 123 -0.49 6.54 -26.07
CA GLU A 123 -1.90 6.94 -26.09
C GLU A 123 -2.86 5.78 -25.76
N GLY A 124 -2.34 4.54 -25.64
CA GLY A 124 -3.13 3.34 -25.41
C GLY A 124 -3.97 2.92 -26.63
N ALA A 125 -3.58 3.36 -27.84
CA ALA A 125 -4.30 3.06 -29.09
C ALA A 125 -4.34 1.55 -29.38
N VAL A 126 -3.37 0.78 -28.86
CA VAL A 126 -3.35 -0.69 -28.90
C VAL A 126 -4.63 -1.34 -28.40
N LEU A 127 -5.36 -0.71 -27.47
CA LEU A 127 -6.63 -1.23 -26.95
C LEU A 127 -7.71 -1.35 -28.05
N ARG A 128 -7.65 -0.51 -29.08
CA ARG A 128 -8.56 -0.52 -30.24
C ARG A 128 -8.15 -1.51 -31.32
N SER A 129 -6.89 -1.98 -31.28
CA SER A 129 -6.39 -2.96 -32.22
C SER A 129 -6.97 -4.35 -31.94
N ARG A 130 -6.85 -5.27 -32.90
CA ARG A 130 -7.21 -6.69 -32.72
C ARG A 130 -6.01 -7.60 -32.58
N GLU A 131 -4.83 -7.03 -32.38
CA GLU A 131 -3.55 -7.75 -32.37
C GLU A 131 -3.31 -8.52 -31.07
N TRP A 132 -4.03 -8.19 -30.00
CA TRP A 132 -3.95 -8.90 -28.71
C TRP A 132 -5.14 -9.82 -28.50
N ARG A 133 -4.89 -10.92 -27.78
CA ARG A 133 -5.90 -11.94 -27.45
C ARG A 133 -6.48 -11.79 -26.05
N ARG A 134 -5.66 -11.33 -25.09
CA ARG A 134 -6.06 -11.22 -23.68
C ARG A 134 -5.57 -9.91 -23.07
N LEU A 135 -6.47 -9.24 -22.37
CA LEU A 135 -6.23 -8.05 -21.54
C LEU A 135 -6.45 -8.44 -20.07
N ALA A 136 -5.44 -8.26 -19.25
CA ALA A 136 -5.54 -8.54 -17.81
C ALA A 136 -6.05 -7.31 -17.05
N ILE A 137 -7.00 -7.53 -16.12
CA ILE A 137 -7.45 -6.54 -15.14
C ILE A 137 -7.57 -7.20 -13.76
N ALA A 138 -7.48 -6.43 -12.69
CA ALA A 138 -7.87 -6.92 -11.38
C ALA A 138 -9.41 -7.00 -11.27
N ASN A 139 -9.91 -7.87 -10.40
CA ASN A 139 -11.35 -7.99 -10.16
C ASN A 139 -11.92 -6.63 -9.68
N PRO A 140 -12.80 -5.97 -10.46
CA PRO A 140 -13.31 -4.64 -10.14
C PRO A 140 -14.21 -4.62 -8.89
N ALA A 141 -14.77 -5.76 -8.50
CA ALA A 141 -15.55 -5.87 -7.28
C ALA A 141 -14.68 -5.89 -6.00
N LEU A 142 -13.38 -6.23 -6.12
CA LEU A 142 -12.47 -6.43 -4.98
C LEU A 142 -11.27 -5.49 -4.98
N ALA A 143 -10.92 -4.91 -6.12
CA ALA A 143 -9.69 -4.15 -6.31
C ALA A 143 -9.95 -2.78 -6.93
N PRO A 144 -9.56 -1.67 -6.28
CA PRO A 144 -9.75 -0.31 -6.79
C PRO A 144 -9.13 -0.09 -8.18
N TYR A 145 -7.98 -0.68 -8.46
CA TYR A 145 -7.34 -0.63 -9.78
C TYR A 145 -8.14 -1.35 -10.86
N GLY A 146 -8.86 -2.42 -10.50
CA GLY A 146 -9.78 -3.09 -11.41
C GLY A 146 -10.97 -2.21 -11.76
N LYS A 147 -11.53 -1.50 -10.77
CA LYS A 147 -12.59 -0.51 -10.98
C LYS A 147 -12.11 0.61 -11.90
N ALA A 148 -10.95 1.19 -11.63
CA ALA A 148 -10.34 2.23 -12.47
C ALA A 148 -10.06 1.76 -13.90
N ALA A 149 -9.69 0.49 -14.10
CA ALA A 149 -9.53 -0.10 -15.43
C ALA A 149 -10.87 -0.16 -16.20
N ILE A 150 -11.96 -0.56 -15.54
CA ILE A 150 -13.31 -0.57 -16.16
C ILE A 150 -13.74 0.86 -16.49
N GLU A 151 -13.60 1.83 -15.57
CA GLU A 151 -13.94 3.24 -15.83
C GLU A 151 -13.16 3.80 -17.03
N THR A 152 -11.88 3.44 -17.17
CA THR A 152 -11.06 3.80 -18.33
C THR A 152 -11.60 3.19 -19.62
N LEU A 153 -11.98 1.92 -19.61
CA LEU A 153 -12.54 1.22 -20.76
C LEU A 153 -13.93 1.77 -21.13
N GLU A 154 -14.74 2.16 -20.16
CA GLU A 154 -16.02 2.86 -20.36
C GLU A 154 -15.82 4.21 -21.06
N ARG A 155 -14.86 4.99 -20.58
CA ARG A 155 -14.49 6.27 -21.21
C ARG A 155 -14.06 6.14 -22.65
N LEU A 156 -13.37 5.03 -22.97
CA LEU A 156 -12.95 4.70 -24.34
C LEU A 156 -14.06 4.12 -25.21
N GLY A 157 -15.20 3.72 -24.61
CA GLY A 157 -16.27 3.00 -25.31
C GLY A 157 -15.90 1.56 -25.71
N LEU A 158 -14.97 0.93 -24.98
CA LEU A 158 -14.37 -0.36 -25.36
C LEU A 158 -14.84 -1.55 -24.50
N VAL A 159 -15.65 -1.35 -23.47
CA VAL A 159 -16.02 -2.42 -22.50
C VAL A 159 -16.56 -3.66 -23.20
N GLU A 160 -17.57 -3.51 -24.08
CA GLU A 160 -18.19 -4.65 -24.75
C GLU A 160 -17.25 -5.34 -25.73
N GLN A 161 -16.38 -4.57 -26.41
CA GLN A 161 -15.37 -5.11 -27.32
C GLN A 161 -14.32 -5.95 -26.61
N VAL A 162 -13.88 -5.53 -25.41
CA VAL A 162 -12.79 -6.20 -24.68
C VAL A 162 -13.29 -7.30 -23.76
N ARG A 163 -14.56 -7.27 -23.33
CA ARG A 163 -15.16 -8.22 -22.38
C ARG A 163 -14.86 -9.69 -22.69
N PRO A 164 -14.99 -10.19 -23.93
CA PRO A 164 -14.69 -11.59 -24.25
C PRO A 164 -13.21 -11.96 -24.14
N ARG A 165 -12.33 -10.96 -24.04
CA ARG A 165 -10.87 -11.11 -23.99
C ARG A 165 -10.27 -10.72 -22.63
N LEU A 166 -11.10 -10.34 -21.65
CA LEU A 166 -10.63 -10.04 -20.31
C LEU A 166 -10.20 -11.29 -19.58
N VAL A 167 -9.07 -11.21 -18.90
CA VAL A 167 -8.67 -12.13 -17.85
C VAL A 167 -8.61 -11.37 -16.54
N GLN A 168 -9.19 -11.94 -15.50
CA GLN A 168 -9.40 -11.27 -14.24
C GLN A 168 -8.52 -11.89 -13.15
N GLY A 169 -7.64 -11.08 -12.57
CA GLY A 169 -6.89 -11.45 -11.37
C GLY A 169 -7.69 -11.14 -10.11
N GLU A 170 -7.56 -11.94 -9.07
CA GLU A 170 -8.19 -11.69 -7.77
C GLU A 170 -7.73 -10.37 -7.14
N ASN A 171 -6.50 -9.96 -7.48
CA ASN A 171 -5.90 -8.70 -7.06
C ASN A 171 -4.96 -8.17 -8.15
N ILE A 172 -4.43 -6.97 -7.96
CA ILE A 172 -3.59 -6.32 -8.96
C ILE A 172 -2.20 -7.00 -9.11
N ALA A 173 -1.71 -7.74 -8.11
CA ALA A 173 -0.46 -8.47 -8.23
C ALA A 173 -0.62 -9.68 -9.16
N GLN A 174 -1.72 -10.42 -9.07
CA GLN A 174 -2.02 -11.51 -10.00
C GLN A 174 -2.22 -10.98 -11.43
N THR A 175 -2.83 -9.79 -11.56
CA THR A 175 -2.98 -9.12 -12.86
C THR A 175 -1.62 -8.89 -13.53
N LEU A 176 -0.65 -8.34 -12.78
CA LEU A 176 0.72 -8.17 -13.28
C LEU A 176 1.33 -9.51 -13.69
N GLN A 177 1.14 -10.56 -12.88
CA GLN A 177 1.68 -11.90 -13.19
C GLN A 177 1.14 -12.47 -14.50
N PHE A 178 -0.14 -12.26 -14.83
CA PHE A 178 -0.69 -12.68 -16.12
C PHE A 178 0.03 -12.03 -17.31
N VAL A 179 0.40 -10.75 -17.19
CA VAL A 179 1.14 -10.07 -18.27
C VAL A 179 2.61 -10.49 -18.26
N ALA A 180 3.25 -10.52 -17.10
CA ALA A 180 4.66 -10.86 -16.96
C ALA A 180 4.97 -12.29 -17.44
N SER A 181 4.05 -13.24 -17.21
CA SER A 181 4.17 -14.63 -17.68
C SER A 181 3.79 -14.83 -19.15
N GLY A 182 3.19 -13.81 -19.82
CA GLY A 182 2.71 -13.90 -21.19
C GLY A 182 1.32 -14.54 -21.33
N ASN A 183 0.63 -14.84 -20.22
CA ASN A 183 -0.75 -15.31 -20.24
C ASN A 183 -1.73 -14.23 -20.72
N ALA A 184 -1.35 -12.95 -20.62
CA ALA A 184 -1.99 -11.81 -21.28
C ALA A 184 -0.92 -10.99 -21.99
N GLN A 185 -1.23 -10.39 -23.13
CA GLN A 185 -0.29 -9.54 -23.87
C GLN A 185 -0.12 -8.17 -23.19
N LEU A 186 -1.17 -7.68 -22.55
CA LEU A 186 -1.22 -6.39 -21.88
C LEU A 186 -2.16 -6.47 -20.67
N GLY A 187 -2.03 -5.53 -19.78
CA GLY A 187 -2.91 -5.45 -18.61
C GLY A 187 -2.90 -4.07 -17.95
N PHE A 188 -4.01 -3.72 -17.34
CA PHE A 188 -4.09 -2.57 -16.47
C PHE A 188 -3.50 -2.94 -15.10
N VAL A 189 -2.40 -2.28 -14.73
CA VAL A 189 -1.64 -2.54 -13.52
C VAL A 189 -1.40 -1.23 -12.75
N ALA A 190 -0.95 -1.33 -11.50
CA ALA A 190 -0.52 -0.16 -10.75
C ALA A 190 0.86 0.28 -11.23
N LEU A 191 1.08 1.60 -11.37
CA LEU A 191 2.41 2.15 -11.70
C LEU A 191 3.47 1.63 -10.72
N SER A 192 3.13 1.50 -9.44
CA SER A 192 4.00 1.00 -8.38
C SER A 192 4.50 -0.43 -8.56
N GLN A 193 3.87 -1.20 -9.44
CA GLN A 193 4.28 -2.57 -9.73
C GLN A 193 5.31 -2.65 -10.87
N VAL A 194 5.30 -1.65 -11.76
CA VAL A 194 6.17 -1.58 -12.93
C VAL A 194 7.18 -0.44 -12.86
N MET A 195 7.20 0.27 -11.72
CA MET A 195 8.16 1.32 -11.40
C MET A 195 8.82 1.00 -10.06
N GLN A 196 10.15 0.96 -10.03
CA GLN A 196 10.93 0.75 -8.83
C GLN A 196 12.16 1.67 -8.85
N ASP A 197 12.44 2.29 -7.71
CA ASP A 197 13.56 3.23 -7.54
C ASP A 197 13.59 4.34 -8.63
N GLY A 198 12.39 4.81 -9.05
CA GLY A 198 12.21 5.83 -10.09
C GLY A 198 12.42 5.33 -11.52
N ARG A 199 12.64 4.03 -11.73
CA ARG A 199 12.87 3.42 -13.04
C ARG A 199 11.72 2.50 -13.43
N MET A 200 11.30 2.59 -14.70
CA MET A 200 10.31 1.65 -15.24
C MET A 200 10.95 0.29 -15.46
N MET A 201 10.18 -0.78 -15.21
CA MET A 201 10.54 -2.13 -15.65
C MET A 201 10.60 -2.19 -17.19
N ALA A 202 11.33 -3.20 -17.70
CA ALA A 202 11.31 -3.50 -19.13
C ALA A 202 9.89 -3.72 -19.64
N GLY A 203 9.63 -3.30 -20.88
CA GLY A 203 8.31 -3.36 -21.50
C GLY A 203 7.86 -2.00 -22.01
N SER A 204 6.61 -1.91 -22.39
CA SER A 204 5.96 -0.67 -22.85
C SER A 204 4.81 -0.29 -21.92
N VAL A 205 4.55 1.01 -21.79
CA VAL A 205 3.60 1.53 -20.81
C VAL A 205 2.85 2.74 -21.36
N TRP A 206 1.54 2.75 -21.16
CA TRP A 206 0.71 3.93 -21.28
C TRP A 206 0.21 4.36 -19.90
N ARG A 207 0.48 5.60 -19.54
CA ARG A 207 -0.04 6.20 -18.31
C ARG A 207 -1.45 6.68 -18.56
N VAL A 208 -2.43 6.03 -17.94
CA VAL A 208 -3.84 6.43 -18.09
C VAL A 208 -4.02 7.87 -17.57
N PRO A 209 -4.68 8.76 -18.34
CA PRO A 209 -5.01 10.10 -17.89
C PRO A 209 -5.82 10.08 -16.58
N ARG A 210 -5.48 10.98 -15.65
CA ARG A 210 -6.07 10.99 -14.29
C ARG A 210 -7.57 11.15 -14.28
N GLU A 211 -8.08 11.94 -15.22
CA GLU A 211 -9.48 12.28 -15.37
C GLU A 211 -10.33 11.18 -16.03
N TRP A 212 -9.73 10.04 -16.38
CA TRP A 212 -10.43 8.92 -17.03
C TRP A 212 -10.98 7.91 -16.03
N HIS A 213 -10.60 8.02 -14.78
CA HIS A 213 -11.09 7.20 -13.68
C HIS A 213 -11.10 8.01 -12.38
N ALA A 214 -11.84 7.55 -11.39
CA ALA A 214 -11.80 8.12 -10.05
C ALA A 214 -10.38 8.07 -9.47
N ALA A 215 -10.00 9.08 -8.69
CA ALA A 215 -8.69 9.10 -8.04
C ALA A 215 -8.49 7.86 -7.15
N ILE A 216 -7.34 7.21 -7.28
CA ILE A 216 -7.00 6.02 -6.48
C ILE A 216 -6.29 6.50 -5.20
N ALA A 217 -6.99 7.31 -4.41
CA ALA A 217 -6.54 7.71 -3.08
C ALA A 217 -6.65 6.52 -2.12
N GLN A 218 -5.63 6.30 -1.30
CA GLN A 218 -5.45 5.09 -0.50
C GLN A 218 -5.31 5.46 0.97
N ASP A 219 -6.19 4.92 1.81
CA ASP A 219 -6.21 5.22 3.23
C ASP A 219 -5.56 4.11 4.07
N ALA A 220 -4.80 4.56 5.06
CA ALA A 220 -4.37 3.76 6.19
C ALA A 220 -5.41 3.86 7.32
N LEU A 221 -5.64 2.76 8.02
CA LEU A 221 -6.57 2.67 9.14
C LEU A 221 -5.97 1.85 10.27
N LEU A 222 -5.97 2.40 11.50
CA LEU A 222 -5.75 1.62 12.70
C LEU A 222 -7.01 0.84 13.04
N LEU A 223 -6.90 -0.47 13.19
CA LEU A 223 -8.01 -1.33 13.60
C LEU A 223 -8.11 -1.37 15.12
N GLN A 224 -9.31 -1.64 15.65
CA GLN A 224 -9.55 -1.67 17.10
C GLN A 224 -8.58 -2.62 17.85
N ARG A 225 -8.23 -3.74 17.20
CA ARG A 225 -7.24 -4.68 17.74
C ARG A 225 -5.87 -4.03 17.95
N GLY A 226 -5.45 -3.13 17.05
CA GLY A 226 -4.16 -2.46 17.09
C GLY A 226 -4.13 -1.21 17.97
N ARG A 227 -5.26 -0.82 18.62
CA ARG A 227 -5.37 0.44 19.37
C ARG A 227 -4.24 0.66 20.37
N ASP A 228 -3.93 -0.37 21.15
CA ASP A 228 -2.93 -0.32 22.20
C ASP A 228 -1.61 -1.00 21.80
N ASN A 229 -1.45 -1.33 20.51
CA ASN A 229 -0.23 -1.92 19.97
C ASN A 229 0.76 -0.82 19.56
N PRO A 230 1.88 -0.63 20.30
CA PRO A 230 2.83 0.45 19.99
C PRO A 230 3.48 0.30 18.61
N ALA A 231 3.66 -0.93 18.11
CA ALA A 231 4.20 -1.16 16.76
C ALA A 231 3.22 -0.69 15.67
N ALA A 232 1.91 -0.88 15.88
CA ALA A 232 0.88 -0.46 14.92
C ALA A 232 0.79 1.07 14.85
N VAL A 233 0.75 1.74 16.00
CA VAL A 233 0.71 3.21 16.09
C VAL A 233 1.98 3.81 15.48
N ALA A 234 3.16 3.33 15.91
CA ALA A 234 4.44 3.80 15.39
C ALA A 234 4.57 3.59 13.88
N PHE A 235 4.01 2.51 13.32
CA PHE A 235 4.04 2.27 11.89
C PHE A 235 3.18 3.29 11.11
N LEU A 236 2.00 3.64 11.61
CA LEU A 236 1.17 4.68 10.98
C LEU A 236 1.85 6.06 11.01
N GLU A 237 2.54 6.39 12.10
CA GLU A 237 3.34 7.61 12.20
C GLU A 237 4.53 7.58 11.24
N PHE A 238 5.22 6.43 11.14
CA PHE A 238 6.33 6.24 10.21
C PHE A 238 5.90 6.47 8.76
N LEU A 239 4.71 6.01 8.34
CA LEU A 239 4.21 6.23 6.98
C LEU A 239 4.05 7.71 6.62
N ARG A 240 3.89 8.59 7.61
CA ARG A 240 3.78 10.04 7.41
C ARG A 240 5.12 10.75 7.30
N THR A 241 6.22 10.07 7.63
CA THR A 241 7.57 10.68 7.58
C THR A 241 8.03 10.96 6.16
N ALA A 242 8.89 11.97 6.01
CA ALA A 242 9.52 12.29 4.72
C ALA A 242 10.27 11.07 4.14
N ARG A 243 10.92 10.27 5.00
CA ARG A 243 11.63 9.05 4.59
C ARG A 243 10.71 8.00 3.96
N ALA A 244 9.55 7.77 4.55
CA ALA A 244 8.57 6.83 4.00
C ALA A 244 7.97 7.38 2.70
N ARG A 245 7.65 8.67 2.64
CA ARG A 245 7.15 9.34 1.43
C ARG A 245 8.16 9.25 0.29
N GLU A 246 9.45 9.46 0.54
CA GLU A 246 10.50 9.31 -0.47
C GLU A 246 10.52 7.90 -1.07
N VAL A 247 10.42 6.86 -0.23
CA VAL A 247 10.31 5.48 -0.73
C VAL A 247 9.09 5.32 -1.62
N MET A 248 7.93 5.77 -1.18
CA MET A 248 6.68 5.66 -1.96
C MET A 248 6.75 6.41 -3.29
N GLN A 249 7.36 7.61 -3.32
CA GLN A 249 7.58 8.39 -4.56
C GLN A 249 8.42 7.63 -5.58
N ARG A 250 9.43 6.88 -5.14
CA ARG A 250 10.27 6.06 -6.02
C ARG A 250 9.51 4.90 -6.68
N PHE A 251 8.33 4.55 -6.16
CA PHE A 251 7.37 3.63 -6.77
C PHE A 251 6.26 4.34 -7.56
N GLY A 252 6.36 5.66 -7.75
CA GLY A 252 5.39 6.45 -8.53
C GLY A 252 4.10 6.80 -7.79
N TYR A 253 4.09 6.74 -6.46
CA TYR A 253 2.98 7.27 -5.66
C TYR A 253 3.05 8.79 -5.56
N GLU A 254 1.88 9.38 -5.46
CA GLU A 254 1.68 10.81 -5.27
C GLU A 254 1.04 11.06 -3.90
N PHE A 255 1.12 12.29 -3.44
CA PHE A 255 0.57 12.69 -2.15
C PHE A 255 -0.39 13.86 -2.32
N PRO A 256 -1.42 14.00 -1.46
CA PRO A 256 -2.18 15.24 -1.37
C PRO A 256 -1.25 16.44 -1.17
N ALA A 257 -1.60 17.61 -1.71
CA ALA A 257 -0.88 18.83 -1.40
C ALA A 257 -0.91 19.07 0.11
N GLU A 258 0.22 19.46 0.71
CA GLU A 258 0.27 19.79 2.14
C GLU A 258 -0.66 20.98 2.38
N GLY A 259 -1.76 20.76 3.12
CA GLY A 259 -2.69 21.82 3.52
C GLY A 259 -4.11 21.75 2.93
N SER A 260 -4.52 20.64 2.33
CA SER A 260 -5.92 20.42 1.92
C SER A 260 -6.70 19.58 2.95
#